data_f4e4558f9ee68699ca21752cb2f57918
#
_entry.id   f4e4558f9ee68699ca21752cb2f57918
#
_cell.length_a   1.000
_cell.length_b   1.000
_cell.length_c   1.000
_cell.angle_alpha   90.00
_cell.angle_beta   90.00
_cell.angle_gamma   90.00
#
_symmetry.space_group_name_H-M   'P 1'
#
loop_
_entity.id
_entity.type
_entity.pdbx_description
1 polymer ?
#
loop_
_entity_poly.entity_id
_entity_poly.type
_entity_poly.pdbx_seq_one_letter_code
_entity_poly.pdbx_strand_id
1 'polypeptide(L)'
;MGTSSSSFGPRSGVSFDPPWLKSVESEIGLPLEKISGKPLQSEKNHLQLEPTVHPVETAPPRRFCNARRNFSKYIKSGNQMHLKKALGSYSRIGMGGASRLASRMFVSTSTGAKLFNFLQGVRDKKDIKVREWVNQLTSKHLSAHDVENEIINQFVPSGGTLDEESCRDSMSKAFSNLLKRYPDVDLLNMNNDSIWNLIELFITSEVFNRINLDIGQLFESNKYTPQEAVSRMNDIQAYVKSEISVQIQKVRTNDDCTIEEINNLLQSAIKNTFTVFEEEI
;
A
#
# COMPACT_ATOMS: atom_id res chain seq x y z
N MET A 1 21.29 -9.36 -2.55
CA MET A 1 21.36 -9.83 -3.96
C MET A 1 19.94 -10.01 -4.45
N GLY A 2 19.43 -9.00 -5.14
CA GLY A 2 18.12 -9.08 -5.75
C GLY A 2 18.13 -10.15 -6.81
N THR A 3 17.50 -11.28 -6.54
CA THR A 3 17.16 -12.21 -7.58
C THR A 3 16.25 -11.46 -8.52
N SER A 4 16.72 -11.20 -9.73
CA SER A 4 15.85 -10.83 -10.82
C SER A 4 14.89 -12.00 -11.03
N SER A 5 13.81 -12.00 -10.26
CA SER A 5 12.70 -12.91 -10.51
C SER A 5 12.29 -12.65 -11.94
N SER A 6 12.30 -13.68 -12.77
CA SER A 6 11.83 -13.51 -14.13
C SER A 6 10.47 -12.83 -14.04
N SER A 7 10.26 -11.83 -14.84
CA SER A 7 9.01 -11.03 -14.87
C SER A 7 7.73 -11.86 -15.10
N PHE A 8 7.83 -13.16 -15.27
CA PHE A 8 6.73 -14.13 -15.32
C PHE A 8 6.44 -14.80 -13.97
N GLY A 9 7.28 -14.57 -12.96
CA GLY A 9 7.27 -15.28 -11.69
C GLY A 9 8.15 -16.52 -11.69
N PRO A 10 8.41 -17.10 -10.50
CA PRO A 10 9.27 -18.28 -10.33
C PRO A 10 8.81 -19.48 -11.16
N ARG A 11 9.76 -20.34 -11.56
CA ARG A 11 9.48 -21.55 -12.35
C ARG A 11 8.96 -22.72 -11.53
N SER A 12 9.29 -22.81 -10.24
CA SER A 12 8.87 -23.85 -9.30
C SER A 12 8.04 -23.27 -8.17
N GLY A 13 7.24 -24.11 -7.52
CA GLY A 13 6.35 -23.71 -6.44
C GLY A 13 7.04 -23.00 -5.30
N VAL A 14 6.92 -21.71 -5.29
CA VAL A 14 7.32 -20.82 -4.19
C VAL A 14 6.05 -20.44 -3.46
N SER A 15 6.10 -20.28 -2.14
CA SER A 15 4.95 -19.79 -1.38
C SER A 15 4.36 -18.54 -2.01
N PHE A 16 3.04 -18.41 -2.02
CA PHE A 16 2.40 -17.16 -2.37
C PHE A 16 2.86 -16.05 -1.43
N ASP A 17 2.98 -16.35 -0.15
CA ASP A 17 3.23 -15.38 0.89
C ASP A 17 4.69 -15.37 1.29
N PRO A 18 5.30 -14.20 1.45
CA PRO A 18 6.65 -14.09 1.99
C PRO A 18 6.67 -14.55 3.45
N PRO A 19 7.80 -15.09 3.95
CA PRO A 19 7.90 -15.62 5.32
C PRO A 19 7.50 -14.65 6.42
N TRP A 20 7.72 -13.35 6.23
CA TRP A 20 7.40 -12.30 7.19
C TRP A 20 5.88 -12.04 7.34
N LEU A 21 5.08 -12.38 6.33
CA LEU A 21 3.63 -12.11 6.38
C LEU A 21 2.95 -12.89 7.50
N LYS A 22 3.42 -14.12 7.78
CA LYS A 22 2.89 -14.94 8.87
C LYS A 22 3.15 -14.35 10.26
N SER A 23 4.26 -13.64 10.44
CA SER A 23 4.53 -12.95 11.72
C SER A 23 3.59 -11.77 11.92
N VAL A 24 3.29 -11.04 10.85
CA VAL A 24 2.34 -9.92 10.88
C VAL A 24 0.91 -10.42 11.15
N GLU A 25 0.47 -11.50 10.50
CA GLU A 25 -0.84 -12.09 10.76
C GLU A 25 -0.99 -12.59 12.21
N SER A 26 0.10 -13.11 12.81
CA SER A 26 0.09 -13.52 14.21
C SER A 26 0.07 -12.35 15.20
N GLU A 27 0.62 -11.21 14.84
CA GLU A 27 0.55 -9.98 15.65
C GLU A 27 -0.82 -9.32 15.60
N ILE A 28 -1.50 -9.37 14.45
CA ILE A 28 -2.87 -8.83 14.28
C ILE A 28 -3.91 -9.73 14.95
N GLY A 29 -3.67 -11.03 15.02
CA GLY A 29 -4.56 -12.02 15.61
C GLY A 29 -4.52 -12.13 17.14
N LEU A 30 -3.71 -11.33 17.85
CA LEU A 30 -3.66 -11.31 19.30
C LEU A 30 -4.85 -10.50 19.86
N PRO A 31 -5.71 -11.11 20.71
CA PRO A 31 -6.77 -10.36 21.38
C PRO A 31 -6.20 -9.23 22.22
N LEU A 32 -6.80 -8.07 22.14
CA LEU A 32 -6.47 -6.82 22.84
C LEU A 32 -6.42 -6.89 24.39
N GLU A 33 -6.53 -8.05 24.99
CA GLU A 33 -6.59 -8.22 26.46
C GLU A 33 -5.24 -8.22 27.18
N LYS A 34 -4.10 -8.07 26.50
CA LYS A 34 -2.77 -8.14 27.15
C LYS A 34 -2.04 -6.81 27.33
N ILE A 35 -2.70 -5.66 27.19
CA ILE A 35 -2.09 -4.33 27.51
C ILE A 35 -2.54 -3.78 28.87
N SER A 36 -3.19 -4.58 29.69
CA SER A 36 -3.49 -4.22 31.08
C SER A 36 -2.58 -5.02 32.01
N GLY A 37 -1.56 -4.36 32.53
CA GLY A 37 -0.58 -4.97 33.42
C GLY A 37 -1.19 -5.52 34.72
N LYS A 38 -1.32 -6.85 34.82
CA LYS A 38 -1.31 -7.61 36.06
C LYS A 38 -0.55 -8.91 35.83
N PRO A 39 0.40 -9.29 36.71
CA PRO A 39 1.12 -10.55 36.58
C PRO A 39 0.17 -11.71 36.92
N LEU A 40 -0.09 -12.60 35.99
CA LEU A 40 -0.78 -13.86 36.24
C LEU A 40 0.25 -14.95 36.55
N GLN A 41 0.01 -15.60 37.69
CA GLN A 41 0.75 -16.73 38.20
C GLN A 41 0.69 -17.91 37.23
N SER A 42 1.82 -18.62 37.14
CA SER A 42 2.04 -19.80 36.33
C SER A 42 1.12 -20.95 36.76
N GLU A 43 0.23 -21.40 35.90
CA GLU A 43 -0.25 -22.77 35.90
C GLU A 43 0.33 -23.52 34.70
N LYS A 44 1.21 -24.48 35.01
CA LYS A 44 1.75 -25.43 34.07
C LYS A 44 0.66 -26.44 33.71
N ASN A 45 0.04 -26.29 32.58
CA ASN A 45 -0.65 -27.41 31.91
C ASN A 45 0.03 -27.64 30.54
N HIS A 46 0.85 -28.68 30.49
CA HIS A 46 1.38 -29.27 29.28
C HIS A 46 0.23 -29.86 28.44
N LEU A 47 -0.37 -29.08 27.57
CA LEU A 47 -1.03 -29.59 26.39
C LEU A 47 -0.03 -29.51 25.25
N GLN A 48 0.50 -30.65 24.86
CA GLN A 48 1.23 -30.83 23.61
C GLN A 48 0.26 -30.57 22.46
N LEU A 49 0.19 -29.33 21.98
CA LEU A 49 -0.35 -29.01 20.68
C LEU A 49 0.71 -29.44 19.66
N GLU A 50 0.49 -30.58 19.02
CA GLU A 50 1.25 -30.91 17.80
C GLU A 50 1.09 -29.75 16.82
N PRO A 51 2.20 -29.26 16.21
CA PRO A 51 2.10 -28.22 15.20
C PRO A 51 1.34 -28.80 14.00
N THR A 52 0.09 -28.41 13.84
CA THR A 52 -0.66 -28.67 12.61
C THR A 52 0.06 -27.87 11.51
N VAL A 53 0.95 -28.57 10.81
CA VAL A 53 1.62 -28.05 9.60
C VAL A 53 0.54 -27.91 8.54
N HIS A 54 -0.12 -26.75 8.50
CA HIS A 54 -0.95 -26.41 7.35
C HIS A 54 -0.06 -26.41 6.10
N PRO A 55 -0.44 -27.12 5.03
CA PRO A 55 0.35 -27.16 3.80
C PRO A 55 0.51 -25.73 3.30
N VAL A 56 1.78 -25.31 3.14
CA VAL A 56 2.10 -23.98 2.60
C VAL A 56 1.58 -23.95 1.17
N GLU A 57 0.56 -23.13 0.91
CA GLU A 57 -0.02 -22.98 -0.40
C GLU A 57 1.02 -22.41 -1.37
N THR A 58 1.41 -23.19 -2.36
CA THR A 58 2.42 -22.80 -3.33
C THR A 58 1.80 -22.10 -4.52
N ALA A 59 2.40 -20.98 -4.93
CA ALA A 59 1.96 -20.24 -6.09
C ALA A 59 2.21 -21.06 -7.39
N PRO A 60 1.31 -20.93 -8.38
CA PRO A 60 1.53 -21.59 -9.66
C PRO A 60 2.81 -21.05 -10.33
N PRO A 61 3.54 -21.90 -11.07
CA PRO A 61 4.72 -21.46 -11.79
C PRO A 61 4.37 -20.38 -12.81
N ARG A 62 5.25 -19.39 -12.95
CA ARG A 62 5.05 -18.23 -13.85
C ARG A 62 3.72 -17.48 -13.62
N ARG A 63 3.35 -17.32 -12.35
CA ARG A 63 2.07 -16.77 -11.90
C ARG A 63 1.66 -15.45 -12.55
N PHE A 64 2.60 -14.64 -13.04
CA PHE A 64 2.31 -13.37 -13.73
C PHE A 64 2.17 -13.49 -15.26
N CYS A 65 2.26 -14.69 -15.84
CA CYS A 65 2.25 -14.88 -17.29
C CYS A 65 0.97 -14.33 -17.96
N ASN A 66 -0.20 -14.62 -17.38
CA ASN A 66 -1.49 -14.15 -17.92
C ASN A 66 -1.67 -12.64 -17.80
N ALA A 67 -1.29 -12.06 -16.64
CA ALA A 67 -1.30 -10.62 -16.45
C ALA A 67 -0.43 -9.92 -17.49
N ARG A 68 0.82 -10.35 -17.66
CA ARG A 68 1.74 -9.78 -18.63
C ARG A 68 1.27 -9.91 -20.08
N ARG A 69 0.67 -11.05 -20.44
CA ARG A 69 0.10 -11.23 -21.78
C ARG A 69 -1.02 -10.21 -22.04
N ASN A 70 -1.90 -10.00 -21.08
CA ASN A 70 -3.01 -9.06 -21.22
C ASN A 70 -2.53 -7.61 -21.18
N PHE A 71 -1.56 -7.25 -20.33
CA PHE A 71 -0.91 -5.94 -20.38
C PHE A 71 -0.23 -5.69 -21.73
N SER A 72 0.50 -6.68 -22.30
CA SER A 72 1.09 -6.55 -23.63
C SER A 72 0.03 -6.29 -24.72
N LYS A 73 -1.13 -6.92 -24.64
CA LYS A 73 -2.24 -6.67 -25.56
C LYS A 73 -2.80 -5.25 -25.34
N TYR A 74 -2.94 -4.83 -24.08
CA TYR A 74 -3.40 -3.50 -23.74
C TYR A 74 -2.46 -2.40 -24.29
N ILE A 75 -1.15 -2.54 -24.07
CA ILE A 75 -0.17 -1.56 -24.56
C ILE A 75 -0.31 -1.36 -26.06
N LYS A 76 -0.48 -2.46 -26.82
CA LYS A 76 -0.61 -2.42 -28.29
C LYS A 76 -1.92 -1.82 -28.76
N SER A 77 -3.02 -2.16 -28.11
CA SER A 77 -4.38 -1.87 -28.64
C SER A 77 -5.06 -0.69 -27.95
N GLY A 78 -4.66 -0.32 -26.74
CA GLY A 78 -5.38 0.62 -25.89
C GLY A 78 -6.74 0.10 -25.39
N ASN A 79 -7.08 -1.17 -25.65
CA ASN A 79 -8.39 -1.71 -25.31
C ASN A 79 -8.50 -1.99 -23.81
N GLN A 80 -9.39 -1.28 -23.13
CA GLN A 80 -9.63 -1.36 -21.68
C GLN A 80 -9.99 -2.77 -21.21
N MET A 81 -10.64 -3.61 -22.03
CA MET A 81 -10.90 -5.00 -21.68
C MET A 81 -9.62 -5.78 -21.38
N HIS A 82 -8.54 -5.50 -22.12
CA HIS A 82 -7.26 -6.13 -21.87
C HIS A 82 -6.62 -5.63 -20.58
N LEU A 83 -6.80 -4.34 -20.23
CA LEU A 83 -6.35 -3.78 -18.96
C LEU A 83 -7.06 -4.46 -17.79
N LYS A 84 -8.38 -4.53 -17.83
CA LYS A 84 -9.21 -5.19 -16.81
C LYS A 84 -8.78 -6.64 -16.59
N LYS A 85 -8.67 -7.41 -17.69
CA LYS A 85 -8.17 -8.81 -17.65
C LYS A 85 -6.75 -8.94 -17.14
N ALA A 86 -5.89 -7.95 -17.37
CA ALA A 86 -4.53 -7.93 -16.85
C ALA A 86 -4.52 -7.76 -15.34
N LEU A 87 -5.26 -6.76 -14.81
CA LEU A 87 -5.35 -6.48 -13.38
C LEU A 87 -6.03 -7.63 -12.61
N GLY A 88 -7.12 -8.19 -13.13
CA GLY A 88 -7.78 -9.34 -12.54
C GLY A 88 -6.89 -10.60 -12.52
N SER A 89 -6.17 -10.88 -13.63
CA SER A 89 -5.20 -11.99 -13.67
C SER A 89 -4.01 -11.75 -12.73
N TYR A 90 -3.58 -10.50 -12.57
CA TYR A 90 -2.54 -10.12 -11.62
C TYR A 90 -2.98 -10.44 -10.20
N SER A 91 -4.17 -10.03 -9.80
CA SER A 91 -4.71 -10.30 -8.47
C SER A 91 -4.97 -11.80 -8.27
N ARG A 92 -5.88 -12.39 -9.05
CA ARG A 92 -6.37 -13.76 -8.84
C ARG A 92 -5.28 -14.81 -8.94
N ILE A 93 -4.46 -14.77 -10.00
CA ILE A 93 -3.44 -15.80 -10.29
C ILE A 93 -2.08 -15.37 -9.75
N GLY A 94 -1.70 -14.11 -9.99
CA GLY A 94 -0.39 -13.58 -9.64
C GLY A 94 -0.18 -13.46 -8.14
N MET A 95 -1.16 -12.91 -7.46
CA MET A 95 -1.09 -12.61 -6.02
C MET A 95 -1.83 -13.64 -5.16
N GLY A 96 -2.63 -14.52 -5.74
CA GLY A 96 -3.42 -15.52 -5.02
C GLY A 96 -4.72 -14.96 -4.45
N GLY A 97 -5.24 -13.91 -5.08
CA GLY A 97 -6.53 -13.29 -4.77
C GLY A 97 -6.42 -11.94 -4.06
N ALA A 98 -7.50 -11.16 -4.17
CA ALA A 98 -7.59 -9.79 -3.66
C ALA A 98 -7.30 -9.67 -2.16
N SER A 99 -7.75 -10.63 -1.34
CA SER A 99 -7.50 -10.64 0.11
C SER A 99 -6.00 -10.78 0.41
N ARG A 100 -5.30 -11.72 -0.26
CA ARG A 100 -3.87 -11.94 -0.08
C ARG A 100 -3.04 -10.76 -0.59
N LEU A 101 -3.48 -10.13 -1.69
CA LEU A 101 -2.85 -8.91 -2.19
C LEU A 101 -2.95 -7.79 -1.14
N ALA A 102 -4.13 -7.56 -0.57
CA ALA A 102 -4.33 -6.55 0.48
C ALA A 102 -3.45 -6.84 1.72
N SER A 103 -3.39 -8.09 2.20
CA SER A 103 -2.51 -8.47 3.32
C SER A 103 -1.03 -8.17 3.04
N ARG A 104 -0.57 -8.39 1.80
CA ARG A 104 0.82 -8.06 1.40
C ARG A 104 1.13 -6.57 1.38
N MET A 105 0.11 -5.73 1.29
CA MET A 105 0.25 -4.28 1.36
C MET A 105 0.12 -3.74 2.79
N PHE A 106 0.26 -4.60 3.81
CA PHE A 106 0.13 -4.22 5.22
C PHE A 106 1.09 -3.08 5.61
N VAL A 107 2.34 -3.11 5.16
CA VAL A 107 3.31 -2.05 5.43
C VAL A 107 2.79 -0.72 4.89
N SER A 108 2.31 -0.69 3.66
CA SER A 108 1.75 0.51 3.02
C SER A 108 0.50 1.02 3.74
N THR A 109 -0.45 0.12 4.06
CA THR A 109 -1.70 0.52 4.74
C THR A 109 -1.46 0.96 6.19
N SER A 110 -0.56 0.29 6.91
CA SER A 110 -0.14 0.70 8.26
C SER A 110 0.58 2.06 8.26
N THR A 111 1.46 2.29 7.29
CA THR A 111 2.13 3.59 7.10
C THR A 111 1.11 4.69 6.78
N GLY A 112 0.16 4.43 5.89
CA GLY A 112 -0.93 5.35 5.56
C GLY A 112 -1.81 5.68 6.77
N ALA A 113 -2.15 4.68 7.59
CA ALA A 113 -2.92 4.86 8.81
C ALA A 113 -2.19 5.70 9.87
N LYS A 114 -0.90 5.46 10.05
CA LYS A 114 -0.05 6.26 10.95
C LYS A 114 0.06 7.70 10.46
N LEU A 115 0.25 7.91 9.15
CA LEU A 115 0.30 9.24 8.55
C LEU A 115 -1.03 9.98 8.74
N PHE A 116 -2.16 9.32 8.49
CA PHE A 116 -3.50 9.88 8.72
C PHE A 116 -3.67 10.36 10.16
N ASN A 117 -3.41 9.49 11.12
CA ASN A 117 -3.56 9.80 12.55
C ASN A 117 -2.60 10.92 13.00
N PHE A 118 -1.37 10.92 12.50
CA PHE A 118 -0.42 11.99 12.78
C PHE A 118 -0.88 13.35 12.27
N LEU A 119 -1.36 13.43 11.02
CA LEU A 119 -1.83 14.68 10.44
C LEU A 119 -3.09 15.21 11.15
N GLN A 120 -3.98 14.34 11.62
CA GLN A 120 -5.05 14.73 12.52
C GLN A 120 -4.51 15.28 13.85
N GLY A 121 -3.53 14.59 14.43
CA GLY A 121 -2.87 15.05 15.66
C GLY A 121 -2.17 16.40 15.51
N VAL A 122 -1.55 16.66 14.35
CA VAL A 122 -0.94 17.97 14.02
C VAL A 122 -2.00 19.06 13.95
N ARG A 123 -3.10 18.82 13.28
CA ARG A 123 -4.22 19.76 13.18
C ARG A 123 -4.85 20.04 14.54
N ASP A 124 -5.17 18.99 15.29
CA ASP A 124 -5.93 19.09 16.55
C ASP A 124 -5.06 19.53 17.74
N LYS A 125 -3.72 19.45 17.58
CA LYS A 125 -2.73 19.85 18.60
C LYS A 125 -2.97 19.20 19.97
N LYS A 126 -3.56 17.98 19.98
CA LYS A 126 -3.91 17.24 21.22
C LYS A 126 -2.67 16.73 21.96
N ASP A 127 -1.65 16.27 21.23
CA ASP A 127 -0.41 15.71 21.78
C ASP A 127 0.64 16.82 22.01
N ILE A 128 1.27 16.83 23.20
CA ILE A 128 2.30 17.82 23.56
C ILE A 128 3.51 17.71 22.65
N LYS A 129 3.98 16.48 22.35
CA LYS A 129 5.15 16.25 21.48
C LYS A 129 4.90 16.71 20.06
N VAL A 130 3.70 16.43 19.52
CA VAL A 130 3.29 16.89 18.19
C VAL A 130 3.24 18.42 18.16
N ARG A 131 2.72 19.06 19.20
CA ARG A 131 2.66 20.52 19.32
C ARG A 131 4.05 21.16 19.37
N GLU A 132 4.96 20.58 20.16
CA GLU A 132 6.36 21.03 20.23
C GLU A 132 7.05 20.89 18.88
N TRP A 133 6.85 19.78 18.17
CA TRP A 133 7.37 19.55 16.83
C TRP A 133 6.83 20.57 15.82
N VAL A 134 5.52 20.82 15.80
CA VAL A 134 4.90 21.86 14.95
C VAL A 134 5.49 23.24 15.26
N ASN A 135 5.63 23.61 16.53
CA ASN A 135 6.22 24.89 16.92
C ASN A 135 7.67 25.04 16.45
N GLN A 136 8.46 23.96 16.52
CA GLN A 136 9.85 23.96 16.01
C GLN A 136 9.89 24.17 14.49
N LEU A 137 9.00 23.53 13.71
CA LEU A 137 8.94 23.72 12.26
C LEU A 137 8.50 25.15 11.91
N THR A 138 7.46 25.64 12.57
CA THR A 138 6.94 27.00 12.36
C THR A 138 7.99 28.06 12.67
N SER A 139 8.79 27.89 13.73
CA SER A 139 9.84 28.84 14.09
C SER A 139 10.98 28.91 13.08
N LYS A 140 11.19 27.85 12.29
CA LYS A 140 12.23 27.77 11.24
C LYS A 140 11.80 28.41 9.92
N HIS A 141 10.55 28.86 9.77
CA HIS A 141 9.98 29.40 8.53
C HIS A 141 10.26 28.52 7.31
N LEU A 142 10.06 27.21 7.45
CA LEU A 142 10.33 26.22 6.42
C LEU A 142 9.39 26.38 5.22
N SER A 143 9.89 26.06 4.04
CA SER A 143 9.04 25.92 2.85
C SER A 143 8.10 24.72 2.96
N ALA A 144 7.01 24.69 2.18
CA ALA A 144 6.10 23.53 2.14
C ALA A 144 6.85 22.21 1.80
N HIS A 145 7.87 22.27 0.96
CA HIS A 145 8.70 21.12 0.61
C HIS A 145 9.60 20.67 1.77
N ASP A 146 10.14 21.60 2.56
CA ASP A 146 10.90 21.22 3.76
C ASP A 146 10.00 20.57 4.81
N VAL A 147 8.77 21.08 4.99
CA VAL A 147 7.77 20.47 5.88
C VAL A 147 7.38 19.06 5.38
N GLU A 148 7.16 18.88 4.06
CA GLU A 148 6.95 17.57 3.43
C GLU A 148 8.07 16.60 3.81
N ASN A 149 9.34 17.01 3.62
CA ASN A 149 10.50 16.17 3.92
C ASN A 149 10.59 15.81 5.41
N GLU A 150 10.28 16.74 6.31
CA GLU A 150 10.25 16.47 7.75
C GLU A 150 9.16 15.46 8.11
N ILE A 151 7.96 15.57 7.51
CA ILE A 151 6.88 14.59 7.69
C ILE A 151 7.32 13.21 7.18
N ILE A 152 7.87 13.13 5.98
CA ILE A 152 8.30 11.85 5.39
C ILE A 152 9.36 11.17 6.27
N ASN A 153 10.37 11.93 6.74
CA ASN A 153 11.43 11.39 7.59
C ASN A 153 10.92 10.88 8.94
N GLN A 154 9.81 11.43 9.44
CA GLN A 154 9.19 10.98 10.68
C GLN A 154 8.61 9.56 10.56
N PHE A 155 8.13 9.16 9.38
CA PHE A 155 7.44 7.88 9.17
C PHE A 155 8.33 6.83 8.50
N VAL A 156 9.18 7.26 7.58
CA VAL A 156 9.99 6.38 6.75
C VAL A 156 11.40 6.95 6.68
N PRO A 157 12.25 6.68 7.69
CA PRO A 157 13.65 7.09 7.63
C PRO A 157 14.34 6.42 6.44
N SER A 158 15.34 7.11 5.87
CA SER A 158 16.12 6.60 4.74
C SER A 158 16.96 5.38 5.13
N GLY A 159 17.13 4.43 4.20
CA GLY A 159 18.00 3.26 4.36
C GLY A 159 17.29 2.03 4.95
N GLY A 160 15.99 1.96 4.82
CA GLY A 160 15.16 0.84 5.26
C GLY A 160 15.06 -0.31 4.25
N THR A 161 14.00 -1.10 4.37
CA THR A 161 13.65 -2.18 3.44
C THR A 161 13.16 -1.63 2.10
N LEU A 162 13.07 -2.50 1.08
CA LEU A 162 12.53 -2.11 -0.23
C LEU A 162 11.08 -1.61 -0.13
N ASP A 163 10.27 -2.20 0.75
CA ASP A 163 8.89 -1.78 0.98
C ASP A 163 8.83 -0.40 1.67
N GLU A 164 9.75 -0.10 2.59
CA GLU A 164 9.86 1.23 3.22
C GLU A 164 10.32 2.29 2.22
N GLU A 165 11.30 1.99 1.36
CA GLU A 165 11.72 2.90 0.29
C GLU A 165 10.58 3.16 -0.73
N SER A 166 9.77 2.14 -1.05
CA SER A 166 8.56 2.32 -1.85
C SER A 166 7.57 3.27 -1.16
N CYS A 167 7.32 3.08 0.14
CA CYS A 167 6.47 3.98 0.92
C CYS A 167 6.99 5.42 0.92
N ARG A 168 8.31 5.60 1.05
CA ARG A 168 8.95 6.92 1.00
C ARG A 168 8.72 7.62 -0.34
N ASP A 169 9.00 6.94 -1.45
CA ASP A 169 8.78 7.44 -2.81
C ASP A 169 7.30 7.77 -3.06
N SER A 170 6.40 6.88 -2.66
CA SER A 170 4.96 7.07 -2.80
C SER A 170 4.43 8.24 -1.98
N MET A 171 4.98 8.43 -0.77
CA MET A 171 4.61 9.55 0.10
C MET A 171 5.05 10.88 -0.51
N SER A 172 6.29 10.97 -1.00
CA SER A 172 6.78 12.17 -1.70
C SER A 172 5.95 12.49 -2.95
N LYS A 173 5.61 11.48 -3.76
CA LYS A 173 4.72 11.66 -4.91
C LYS A 173 3.33 12.14 -4.50
N ALA A 174 2.78 11.63 -3.40
CA ALA A 174 1.47 12.01 -2.90
C ALA A 174 1.45 13.48 -2.45
N PHE A 175 2.43 13.91 -1.66
CA PHE A 175 2.57 15.31 -1.25
C PHE A 175 2.77 16.24 -2.45
N SER A 176 3.68 15.90 -3.36
CA SER A 176 3.92 16.68 -4.58
C SER A 176 2.65 16.85 -5.42
N ASN A 177 1.84 15.79 -5.56
CA ASN A 177 0.56 15.86 -6.28
C ASN A 177 -0.48 16.68 -5.52
N LEU A 178 -0.53 16.58 -4.20
CA LEU A 178 -1.41 17.40 -3.36
C LEU A 178 -1.07 18.88 -3.50
N LEU A 179 0.20 19.26 -3.36
CA LEU A 179 0.68 20.64 -3.46
C LEU A 179 0.48 21.22 -4.87
N LYS A 180 0.65 20.41 -5.93
CA LYS A 180 0.32 20.84 -7.30
C LYS A 180 -1.17 21.15 -7.49
N ARG A 181 -2.04 20.38 -6.83
CA ARG A 181 -3.49 20.57 -6.94
C ARG A 181 -4.01 21.66 -6.03
N TYR A 182 -3.40 21.80 -4.86
CA TYR A 182 -3.76 22.76 -3.82
C TYR A 182 -2.50 23.50 -3.34
N PRO A 183 -2.01 24.51 -4.09
CA PRO A 183 -0.75 25.19 -3.78
C PRO A 183 -0.75 25.92 -2.42
N ASP A 184 -1.92 26.33 -1.96
CA ASP A 184 -2.10 27.11 -0.73
C ASP A 184 -2.42 26.22 0.50
N VAL A 185 -2.33 24.87 0.35
CA VAL A 185 -2.60 23.98 1.47
C VAL A 185 -1.53 24.11 2.55
N ASP A 186 -1.95 24.35 3.78
CA ASP A 186 -1.08 24.32 4.96
C ASP A 186 -0.96 22.86 5.44
N LEU A 187 0.23 22.24 5.23
CA LEU A 187 0.50 20.87 5.63
C LEU A 187 0.46 20.67 7.16
N LEU A 188 0.62 21.73 7.94
CA LEU A 188 0.53 21.69 9.41
C LEU A 188 -0.89 21.96 9.93
N ASN A 189 -1.85 22.24 9.04
CA ASN A 189 -3.25 22.49 9.42
C ASN A 189 -4.22 21.95 8.36
N MET A 190 -4.03 20.71 7.93
CA MET A 190 -4.87 20.08 6.91
C MET A 190 -6.25 19.73 7.47
N ASN A 191 -7.31 20.05 6.72
CA ASN A 191 -8.65 19.54 7.03
C ASN A 191 -8.77 18.04 6.69
N ASN A 192 -9.82 17.37 7.17
CA ASN A 192 -10.04 15.94 6.94
C ASN A 192 -10.06 15.57 5.46
N ASP A 193 -10.66 16.40 4.61
CA ASP A 193 -10.74 16.13 3.17
C ASP A 193 -9.35 16.13 2.53
N SER A 194 -8.50 17.07 2.91
CA SER A 194 -7.12 17.15 2.42
C SER A 194 -6.27 15.98 2.92
N ILE A 195 -6.46 15.56 4.19
CA ILE A 195 -5.79 14.38 4.74
C ILE A 195 -6.21 13.13 3.97
N TRP A 196 -7.52 12.89 3.76
CA TRP A 196 -8.01 11.76 2.99
C TRP A 196 -7.53 11.77 1.54
N ASN A 197 -7.49 12.95 0.90
CA ASN A 197 -6.95 13.09 -0.46
C ASN A 197 -5.46 12.70 -0.52
N LEU A 198 -4.67 13.09 0.49
CA LEU A 198 -3.26 12.69 0.57
C LEU A 198 -3.12 11.17 0.74
N ILE A 199 -3.91 10.56 1.63
CA ILE A 199 -3.89 9.10 1.85
C ILE A 199 -4.33 8.35 0.58
N GLU A 200 -5.35 8.84 -0.12
CA GLU A 200 -5.78 8.27 -1.41
C GLU A 200 -4.63 8.29 -2.43
N LEU A 201 -3.95 9.41 -2.56
CA LEU A 201 -2.80 9.56 -3.46
C LEU A 201 -1.65 8.62 -3.08
N PHE A 202 -1.36 8.50 -1.78
CA PHE A 202 -0.33 7.62 -1.25
C PHE A 202 -0.66 6.15 -1.54
N ILE A 203 -1.84 5.66 -1.17
CA ILE A 203 -2.26 4.27 -1.39
C ILE A 203 -2.31 3.93 -2.88
N THR A 204 -2.79 4.87 -3.73
CA THR A 204 -2.78 4.69 -5.18
C THR A 204 -1.36 4.50 -5.71
N SER A 205 -0.42 5.32 -5.24
CA SER A 205 0.99 5.22 -5.64
C SER A 205 1.60 3.90 -5.20
N GLU A 206 1.33 3.45 -3.99
CA GLU A 206 1.80 2.17 -3.45
C GLU A 206 1.27 0.97 -4.25
N VAL A 207 -0.04 0.93 -4.54
CA VAL A 207 -0.63 -0.12 -5.35
C VAL A 207 -0.01 -0.14 -6.75
N PHE A 208 0.16 1.02 -7.38
CA PHE A 208 0.77 1.12 -8.68
C PHE A 208 2.26 0.71 -8.66
N ASN A 209 3.02 1.17 -7.68
CA ASN A 209 4.41 0.76 -7.49
C ASN A 209 4.53 -0.75 -7.32
N ARG A 210 3.64 -1.38 -6.55
CA ARG A 210 3.62 -2.84 -6.39
C ARG A 210 3.39 -3.58 -7.71
N ILE A 211 2.40 -3.15 -8.49
CA ILE A 211 2.15 -3.71 -9.82
C ILE A 211 3.39 -3.52 -10.70
N ASN A 212 4.00 -2.35 -10.67
CA ASN A 212 5.17 -2.05 -11.49
C ASN A 212 6.41 -2.87 -11.08
N LEU A 213 6.65 -3.08 -9.79
CA LEU A 213 7.73 -3.94 -9.31
C LEU A 213 7.58 -5.39 -9.78
N ASP A 214 6.35 -5.90 -9.78
CA ASP A 214 6.08 -7.30 -10.16
C ASP A 214 6.09 -7.53 -11.68
N ILE A 215 5.66 -6.56 -12.47
CA ILE A 215 5.47 -6.74 -13.92
C ILE A 215 6.04 -5.61 -14.79
N GLY A 216 6.62 -4.56 -14.22
CA GLY A 216 7.04 -3.34 -14.92
C GLY A 216 8.09 -3.53 -16.02
N GLN A 217 8.96 -4.55 -15.92
CA GLN A 217 9.90 -4.91 -16.98
C GLN A 217 9.25 -5.13 -18.36
N LEU A 218 7.93 -5.35 -18.40
CA LEU A 218 7.18 -5.43 -19.64
C LEU A 218 7.26 -4.12 -20.44
N PHE A 219 7.24 -2.98 -19.77
CA PHE A 219 7.26 -1.66 -20.40
C PHE A 219 8.65 -1.25 -20.89
N GLU A 220 9.71 -1.88 -20.37
CA GLU A 220 11.10 -1.67 -20.77
C GLU A 220 11.48 -2.46 -22.04
N SER A 221 10.56 -3.28 -22.56
CA SER A 221 10.84 -4.09 -23.74
C SER A 221 10.93 -3.21 -25.01
N ASN A 222 11.92 -3.50 -25.88
CA ASN A 222 12.11 -2.81 -27.17
C ASN A 222 10.94 -2.96 -28.16
N LYS A 223 9.79 -3.49 -27.72
CA LYS A 223 8.61 -3.72 -28.55
C LYS A 223 7.69 -2.50 -28.62
N TYR A 224 7.94 -1.50 -27.82
CA TYR A 224 7.13 -0.29 -27.68
C TYR A 224 8.02 0.93 -27.75
N THR A 225 7.50 2.03 -28.29
CA THR A 225 8.19 3.31 -28.16
C THR A 225 8.14 3.79 -26.71
N PRO A 226 9.15 4.53 -26.22
CA PRO A 226 9.12 5.09 -24.87
C PRO A 226 7.87 5.92 -24.58
N GLN A 227 7.39 6.68 -25.56
CA GLN A 227 6.20 7.52 -25.45
C GLN A 227 4.93 6.66 -25.26
N GLU A 228 4.77 5.59 -26.05
CA GLU A 228 3.66 4.65 -25.90
C GLU A 228 3.68 3.97 -24.53
N ALA A 229 4.85 3.50 -24.09
CA ALA A 229 5.01 2.86 -22.78
C ALA A 229 4.61 3.80 -21.65
N VAL A 230 5.12 5.03 -21.64
CA VAL A 230 4.78 6.05 -20.62
C VAL A 230 3.29 6.41 -20.66
N SER A 231 2.73 6.64 -21.85
CA SER A 231 1.30 6.95 -21.99
C SER A 231 0.43 5.82 -21.41
N ARG A 232 0.74 4.56 -21.72
CA ARG A 232 0.00 3.41 -21.20
C ARG A 232 0.19 3.19 -19.70
N MET A 233 1.37 3.46 -19.17
CA MET A 233 1.58 3.43 -17.72
C MET A 233 0.74 4.48 -17.00
N ASN A 234 0.65 5.69 -17.55
CA ASN A 234 -0.20 6.75 -17.00
C ASN A 234 -1.70 6.36 -17.06
N ASP A 235 -2.14 5.75 -18.15
CA ASP A 235 -3.53 5.25 -18.27
C ASP A 235 -3.82 4.16 -17.22
N ILE A 236 -2.89 3.22 -16.98
CA ILE A 236 -3.03 2.17 -15.96
C ILE A 236 -3.11 2.81 -14.58
N GLN A 237 -2.22 3.75 -14.29
CA GLN A 237 -2.21 4.46 -13.01
C GLN A 237 -3.52 5.22 -12.79
N ALA A 238 -4.03 5.91 -13.81
CA ALA A 238 -5.28 6.65 -13.75
C ALA A 238 -6.48 5.71 -13.50
N TYR A 239 -6.50 4.54 -14.15
CA TYR A 239 -7.55 3.54 -13.95
C TYR A 239 -7.52 2.95 -12.54
N VAL A 240 -6.34 2.52 -12.05
CA VAL A 240 -6.17 2.02 -10.69
C VAL A 240 -6.56 3.08 -9.66
N LYS A 241 -6.15 4.34 -9.89
CA LYS A 241 -6.52 5.47 -9.03
C LYS A 241 -8.04 5.65 -8.96
N SER A 242 -8.72 5.62 -10.10
CA SER A 242 -10.18 5.77 -10.16
C SER A 242 -10.89 4.74 -9.29
N GLU A 243 -10.49 3.47 -9.38
CA GLU A 243 -11.11 2.39 -8.60
C GLU A 243 -10.78 2.50 -7.10
N ILE A 244 -9.53 2.80 -6.75
CA ILE A 244 -9.14 3.02 -5.35
C ILE A 244 -9.89 4.21 -4.75
N SER A 245 -10.02 5.31 -5.49
CA SER A 245 -10.77 6.49 -5.06
C SER A 245 -12.21 6.14 -4.72
N VAL A 246 -12.89 5.38 -5.58
CA VAL A 246 -14.27 4.90 -5.31
C VAL A 246 -14.36 4.09 -4.03
N GLN A 247 -13.39 3.20 -3.78
CA GLN A 247 -13.42 2.36 -2.57
C GLN A 247 -13.05 3.15 -1.32
N ILE A 248 -12.09 4.07 -1.38
CA ILE A 248 -11.74 4.95 -0.25
C ILE A 248 -12.92 5.87 0.09
N GLN A 249 -13.63 6.43 -0.90
CA GLN A 249 -14.81 7.25 -0.66
C GLN A 249 -15.94 6.52 0.09
N LYS A 250 -16.07 5.20 -0.09
CA LYS A 250 -17.06 4.39 0.64
C LYS A 250 -16.68 4.14 2.09
N VAL A 251 -15.39 4.11 2.40
CA VAL A 251 -14.90 3.75 3.74
C VAL A 251 -14.42 4.94 4.56
N ARG A 252 -14.20 6.09 3.91
CA ARG A 252 -13.75 7.30 4.62
C ARG A 252 -14.79 7.75 5.63
N THR A 253 -14.34 8.16 6.80
CA THR A 253 -15.16 8.66 7.88
C THR A 253 -14.62 10.00 8.38
N ASN A 254 -15.48 10.78 9.04
CA ASN A 254 -15.11 12.01 9.73
C ASN A 254 -14.93 11.77 11.24
N ASP A 255 -15.18 10.54 11.71
CA ASP A 255 -15.05 10.20 13.12
C ASP A 255 -13.58 10.04 13.52
N ASP A 256 -13.30 10.20 14.80
CA ASP A 256 -12.00 9.91 15.38
C ASP A 256 -11.79 8.38 15.32
N CYS A 257 -10.94 7.93 14.40
CA CYS A 257 -10.60 6.52 14.21
C CYS A 257 -9.21 6.21 14.77
N THR A 258 -9.07 5.03 15.31
CA THR A 258 -7.76 4.49 15.70
C THR A 258 -6.91 4.16 14.47
N ILE A 259 -5.59 4.06 14.66
CA ILE A 259 -4.66 3.63 13.59
C ILE A 259 -5.07 2.28 13.03
N GLU A 260 -5.51 1.35 13.90
CA GLU A 260 -5.94 0.01 13.50
C GLU A 260 -7.21 0.05 12.62
N GLU A 261 -8.19 0.85 12.99
CA GLU A 261 -9.41 1.04 12.21
C GLU A 261 -9.10 1.62 10.83
N ILE A 262 -8.27 2.67 10.75
CA ILE A 262 -7.85 3.24 9.46
C ILE A 262 -7.07 2.23 8.63
N ASN A 263 -6.15 1.45 9.23
CA ASN A 263 -5.43 0.40 8.52
C ASN A 263 -6.39 -0.64 7.92
N ASN A 264 -7.38 -1.09 8.69
CA ASN A 264 -8.39 -2.04 8.24
C ASN A 264 -9.27 -1.46 7.12
N LEU A 265 -9.63 -0.17 7.19
CA LEU A 265 -10.36 0.52 6.13
C LEU A 265 -9.53 0.58 4.83
N LEU A 266 -8.25 0.91 4.92
CA LEU A 266 -7.36 0.97 3.75
C LEU A 266 -7.14 -0.42 3.14
N GLN A 267 -6.94 -1.46 3.94
CA GLN A 267 -6.86 -2.84 3.46
C GLN A 267 -8.16 -3.28 2.77
N SER A 268 -9.30 -2.93 3.35
CA SER A 268 -10.61 -3.23 2.75
C SER A 268 -10.80 -2.51 1.41
N ALA A 269 -10.37 -1.25 1.29
CA ALA A 269 -10.43 -0.52 0.04
C ALA A 269 -9.57 -1.17 -1.05
N ILE A 270 -8.34 -1.57 -0.73
CA ILE A 270 -7.47 -2.30 -1.66
C ILE A 270 -8.10 -3.64 -2.06
N LYS A 271 -8.56 -4.43 -1.08
CA LYS A 271 -9.22 -5.71 -1.34
C LYS A 271 -10.41 -5.55 -2.28
N ASN A 272 -11.29 -4.60 -1.99
CA ASN A 272 -12.49 -4.36 -2.80
C ASN A 272 -12.13 -3.91 -4.22
N THR A 273 -11.12 -3.04 -4.37
CA THR A 273 -10.61 -2.64 -5.70
C THR A 273 -10.20 -3.86 -6.53
N PHE A 274 -9.42 -4.76 -5.97
CA PHE A 274 -8.98 -5.95 -6.70
C PHE A 274 -10.07 -7.01 -6.86
N THR A 275 -11.05 -7.09 -5.96
CA THR A 275 -12.24 -7.93 -6.15
C THR A 275 -13.01 -7.49 -7.39
N VAL A 276 -13.21 -6.18 -7.61
CA VAL A 276 -13.85 -5.66 -8.84
C VAL A 276 -13.07 -6.09 -10.08
N PHE A 277 -11.74 -5.99 -10.07
CA PHE A 277 -10.93 -6.43 -11.20
C PHE A 277 -11.02 -7.95 -11.45
N GLU A 278 -11.18 -8.76 -10.40
CA GLU A 278 -11.33 -10.21 -10.51
C GLU A 278 -12.70 -10.63 -11.07
N GLU A 279 -13.74 -9.86 -10.83
CA GLU A 279 -15.10 -10.13 -11.34
C GLU A 279 -15.23 -9.84 -12.84
N GLU A 280 -14.34 -9.02 -13.39
CA GLU A 280 -14.35 -8.62 -14.80
C GLU A 280 -13.59 -9.58 -15.75
N ILE A 281 -13.14 -10.78 -15.24
CA ILE A 281 -12.35 -11.72 -16.05
C ILE A 281 -13.22 -12.83 -16.65
#